data_ff91a407da7c80c21d48e43f37d2e585
#
_entry.id   ff91a407da7c80c21d48e43f37d2e585
#
_cell.length_a   1.000
_cell.length_b   1.000
_cell.length_c   1.000
_cell.angle_alpha   90.00
_cell.angle_beta   90.00
_cell.angle_gamma   90.00
#
_symmetry.space_group_name_H-M   'P 1'
#
loop_
_entity.id
_entity.type
_entity.pdbx_description
1 polymer ?
#
loop_
_entity_poly.entity_id
_entity_poly.type
_entity_poly.pdbx_seq_one_letter_code
_entity_poly.pdbx_strand_id
1 'polypeptide(L)'
;MNVDHVTRWIKSFSRSADEAVSYYADEFDFADYPLEQFIKNDKARLRRAFLPFANTDPTNGMGIHQFDVDEYIGDANAGLIRFSWKARNCSAFFGLPVEGEREIVTNGITYHIYRNGKIAREIVHSDQIHVVQQLGFPVEIVHFWDDPTFGT
;
A
#
# COMPACT_ATOMS: atom_id res chain seq x y z
N MET A 1 -8.16 14.07 12.38
CA MET A 1 -8.65 12.92 11.61
C MET A 1 -9.20 11.86 12.55
N ASN A 2 -9.97 10.92 12.04
CA ASN A 2 -10.49 9.79 12.79
C ASN A 2 -10.47 8.55 11.88
N VAL A 3 -10.76 7.39 12.46
CA VAL A 3 -10.77 6.11 11.76
C VAL A 3 -11.73 6.09 10.55
N ASP A 4 -12.88 6.75 10.62
CA ASP A 4 -13.84 6.80 9.50
C ASP A 4 -13.27 7.55 8.29
N HIS A 5 -12.54 8.64 8.53
CA HIS A 5 -11.88 9.39 7.45
C HIS A 5 -10.80 8.55 6.77
N VAL A 6 -9.97 7.88 7.57
CA VAL A 6 -8.89 7.02 7.07
C VAL A 6 -9.46 5.82 6.33
N THR A 7 -10.54 5.23 6.82
CA THR A 7 -11.25 4.13 6.15
C THR A 7 -11.79 4.57 4.80
N ARG A 8 -12.40 5.75 4.70
CA ARG A 8 -12.86 6.28 3.40
C ARG A 8 -11.71 6.54 2.44
N TRP A 9 -10.61 7.10 2.93
CA TRP A 9 -9.41 7.32 2.14
C TRP A 9 -8.87 6.00 1.58
N ILE A 10 -8.59 4.99 2.40
CA ILE A 10 -7.98 3.74 1.94
C ILE A 10 -8.91 2.98 0.98
N LYS A 11 -10.22 3.00 1.23
CA LYS A 11 -11.21 2.40 0.32
C LYS A 11 -11.32 3.13 -1.02
N SER A 12 -10.92 4.40 -1.10
CA SER A 12 -10.96 5.15 -2.35
C SER A 12 -9.98 4.62 -3.40
N PHE A 13 -8.86 4.00 -2.98
CA PHE A 13 -7.91 3.37 -3.90
C PHE A 13 -8.57 2.34 -4.81
N SER A 14 -9.47 1.52 -4.28
CA SER A 14 -10.18 0.48 -5.04
C SER A 14 -11.32 1.04 -5.93
N ARG A 15 -11.68 2.31 -5.77
CA ARG A 15 -12.77 2.96 -6.52
C ARG A 15 -12.28 3.88 -7.62
N SER A 16 -11.36 4.78 -7.29
CA SER A 16 -10.90 5.81 -8.20
C SER A 16 -9.58 6.42 -7.75
N ALA A 17 -8.61 6.47 -8.65
CA ALA A 17 -7.35 7.17 -8.41
C ALA A 17 -7.58 8.69 -8.18
N ASP A 18 -8.56 9.29 -8.85
CA ASP A 18 -8.91 10.70 -8.65
C ASP A 18 -9.48 10.94 -7.26
N GLU A 19 -10.34 10.02 -6.78
CA GLU A 19 -10.87 10.08 -5.41
C GLU A 19 -9.73 9.96 -4.39
N ALA A 20 -8.83 8.99 -4.55
CA ALA A 20 -7.69 8.80 -3.64
C ALA A 20 -6.80 10.05 -3.59
N VAL A 21 -6.45 10.62 -4.74
CA VAL A 21 -5.65 11.87 -4.83
C VAL A 21 -6.37 13.06 -4.20
N SER A 22 -7.70 13.09 -4.20
CA SER A 22 -8.47 14.19 -3.61
C SER A 22 -8.26 14.37 -2.11
N TYR A 23 -7.76 13.34 -1.42
CA TYR A 23 -7.43 13.40 0.02
C TYR A 23 -6.11 14.14 0.30
N TYR A 24 -5.27 14.36 -0.71
CA TYR A 24 -3.97 15.03 -0.55
C TYR A 24 -4.09 16.53 -0.68
N ALA A 25 -3.29 17.24 0.11
CA ALA A 25 -3.09 18.69 -0.02
C ALA A 25 -2.46 19.04 -1.38
N ASP A 26 -2.46 20.31 -1.76
CA ASP A 26 -1.77 20.73 -2.98
C ASP A 26 -0.25 20.66 -2.79
N GLU A 27 0.21 21.02 -1.58
CA GLU A 27 1.58 20.78 -1.14
C GLU A 27 1.63 19.49 -0.32
N PHE A 28 2.23 18.45 -0.89
CA PHE A 28 2.38 17.16 -0.24
C PHE A 28 3.72 16.49 -0.55
N ASP A 29 4.08 15.51 0.29
CA ASP A 29 5.26 14.65 0.16
C ASP A 29 4.81 13.20 0.35
N PHE A 30 4.89 12.39 -0.71
CA PHE A 30 4.54 10.99 -0.72
C PHE A 30 5.78 10.12 -0.91
N ALA A 31 5.97 9.14 -0.05
CA ALA A 31 7.06 8.19 -0.11
C ALA A 31 6.54 6.76 0.12
N ASP A 32 6.62 5.92 -0.89
CA ASP A 32 6.44 4.47 -0.79
C ASP A 32 7.81 3.82 -0.99
N TYR A 33 8.45 3.47 0.12
CA TYR A 33 9.81 2.92 0.09
C TYR A 33 9.89 1.54 -0.56
N PRO A 34 8.98 0.61 -0.29
CA PRO A 34 8.96 -0.70 -0.97
C PRO A 34 8.87 -0.63 -2.49
N LEU A 35 8.19 0.39 -3.01
CA LEU A 35 8.00 0.59 -4.44
C LEU A 35 8.95 1.64 -5.04
N GLU A 36 9.83 2.23 -4.22
CA GLU A 36 10.72 3.33 -4.62
C GLU A 36 9.99 4.50 -5.29
N GLN A 37 8.77 4.78 -4.81
CA GLN A 37 7.94 5.87 -5.33
C GLN A 37 8.06 7.10 -4.43
N PHE A 38 8.67 8.15 -4.94
CA PHE A 38 8.84 9.42 -4.25
C PHE A 38 8.22 10.53 -5.10
N ILE A 39 7.13 11.13 -4.60
CA ILE A 39 6.33 12.10 -5.34
C ILE A 39 6.05 13.31 -4.47
N LYS A 40 6.45 14.49 -4.95
CA LYS A 40 6.27 15.73 -4.22
C LYS A 40 5.51 16.75 -5.07
N ASN A 41 4.39 17.26 -4.55
CA ASN A 41 3.57 18.32 -5.13
C ASN A 41 3.10 18.07 -6.59
N ASP A 42 3.11 16.81 -7.04
CA ASP A 42 2.71 16.41 -8.40
C ASP A 42 1.51 15.43 -8.31
N LYS A 43 0.31 15.97 -8.24
CA LYS A 43 -0.93 15.18 -8.18
C LYS A 43 -1.15 14.34 -9.44
N ALA A 44 -0.69 14.79 -10.59
CA ALA A 44 -0.82 14.03 -11.82
C ALA A 44 0.07 12.76 -11.79
N ARG A 45 1.28 12.87 -11.25
CA ARG A 45 2.16 11.72 -11.04
C ARG A 45 1.60 10.79 -9.94
N LEU A 46 1.10 11.34 -8.83
CA LEU A 46 0.47 10.56 -7.76
C LEU A 46 -0.75 9.78 -8.28
N ARG A 47 -1.58 10.42 -9.10
CA ARG A 47 -2.70 9.76 -9.76
C ARG A 47 -2.24 8.58 -10.62
N ARG A 48 -1.18 8.73 -11.39
CA ARG A 48 -0.63 7.62 -12.20
C ARG A 48 -0.15 6.46 -11.33
N ALA A 49 0.48 6.75 -10.18
CA ALA A 49 0.90 5.73 -9.23
C ALA A 49 -0.29 4.94 -8.63
N PHE A 50 -1.45 5.59 -8.47
CA PHE A 50 -2.65 4.98 -7.89
C PHE A 50 -3.57 4.31 -8.91
N LEU A 51 -3.41 4.56 -10.21
CA LEU A 51 -4.25 3.96 -11.26
C LEU A 51 -4.35 2.43 -11.20
N PRO A 52 -3.26 1.67 -10.95
CA PRO A 52 -3.33 0.22 -10.88
C PRO A 52 -4.30 -0.29 -9.82
N PHE A 53 -4.41 0.40 -8.70
CA PHE A 53 -5.24 -0.02 -7.57
C PHE A 53 -6.75 0.22 -7.79
N ALA A 54 -7.10 1.15 -8.67
CA ALA A 54 -8.49 1.46 -9.02
C ALA A 54 -9.07 0.50 -10.08
N ASN A 55 -8.35 -0.54 -10.44
CA ASN A 55 -8.79 -1.49 -11.44
C ASN A 55 -9.81 -2.48 -10.87
N THR A 56 -10.96 -2.55 -11.52
CA THR A 56 -12.05 -3.48 -11.19
C THR A 56 -12.38 -4.45 -12.33
N ASP A 57 -11.65 -4.36 -13.46
CA ASP A 57 -11.82 -5.28 -14.59
C ASP A 57 -10.88 -6.49 -14.43
N PRO A 58 -11.40 -7.70 -14.16
CA PRO A 58 -10.55 -8.87 -13.97
C PRO A 58 -9.85 -9.37 -15.25
N THR A 59 -10.18 -8.78 -16.40
CA THR A 59 -9.68 -9.26 -17.70
C THR A 59 -8.51 -8.47 -18.25
N ASN A 60 -8.19 -7.30 -17.71
CA ASN A 60 -7.15 -6.40 -18.24
C ASN A 60 -5.75 -6.64 -17.63
N GLY A 61 -5.62 -7.57 -16.70
CA GLY A 61 -4.34 -7.96 -16.09
C GLY A 61 -3.81 -7.04 -14.97
N MET A 62 -4.45 -5.90 -14.71
CA MET A 62 -4.04 -4.99 -13.63
C MET A 62 -4.39 -5.54 -12.24
N GLY A 63 -5.43 -6.38 -12.18
CA GLY A 63 -5.91 -7.00 -10.96
C GLY A 63 -7.02 -6.23 -10.25
N ILE A 64 -7.60 -6.89 -9.26
CA ILE A 64 -8.63 -6.32 -8.39
C ILE A 64 -8.01 -6.16 -7.01
N HIS A 65 -7.99 -4.94 -6.51
CA HIS A 65 -7.33 -4.57 -5.27
C HIS A 65 -8.35 -4.23 -4.20
N GLN A 66 -8.09 -4.68 -2.98
CA GLN A 66 -8.86 -4.38 -1.80
C GLN A 66 -7.94 -3.95 -0.67
N PHE A 67 -8.29 -2.86 -0.01
CA PHE A 67 -7.57 -2.33 1.15
C PHE A 67 -8.52 -2.23 2.34
N ASP A 68 -8.02 -2.61 3.51
CA ASP A 68 -8.74 -2.51 4.77
C ASP A 68 -7.84 -1.85 5.84
N VAL A 69 -8.44 -0.99 6.68
CA VAL A 69 -7.77 -0.46 7.87
C VAL A 69 -7.89 -1.50 8.97
N ASP A 70 -6.77 -1.99 9.45
CA ASP A 70 -6.72 -2.94 10.58
C ASP A 70 -6.63 -2.18 11.91
N GLU A 71 -5.90 -1.07 11.94
CA GLU A 71 -5.70 -0.23 13.13
C GLU A 71 -5.39 1.21 12.74
N TYR A 72 -5.88 2.15 13.54
CA TYR A 72 -5.57 3.56 13.41
C TYR A 72 -5.23 4.16 14.76
N ILE A 73 -4.08 4.84 14.84
CA ILE A 73 -3.65 5.64 15.97
C ILE A 73 -3.34 7.03 15.46
N GLY A 74 -4.05 8.04 15.94
CA GLY A 74 -3.78 9.41 15.50
C GLY A 74 -4.85 10.43 15.89
N ASP A 75 -4.62 11.65 15.44
CA ASP A 75 -5.47 12.82 15.70
C ASP A 75 -5.67 13.67 14.43
N ALA A 76 -6.01 14.96 14.61
CA ALA A 76 -6.21 15.90 13.51
C ALA A 76 -4.91 16.27 12.77
N ASN A 77 -3.74 16.03 13.37
CA ASN A 77 -2.45 16.48 12.85
C ASN A 77 -1.63 15.36 12.24
N ALA A 78 -1.71 14.14 12.79
CA ALA A 78 -0.94 13.00 12.34
C ALA A 78 -1.67 11.69 12.60
N GLY A 79 -1.31 10.62 11.88
CA GLY A 79 -1.84 9.29 12.10
C GLY A 79 -0.91 8.20 11.63
N LEU A 80 -0.97 7.07 12.33
CA LEU A 80 -0.39 5.79 11.94
C LEU A 80 -1.54 4.86 11.59
N ILE A 81 -1.48 4.26 10.42
CA ILE A 81 -2.48 3.34 9.90
C ILE A 81 -1.80 2.00 9.63
N ARG A 82 -2.23 0.95 10.31
CA ARG A 82 -1.92 -0.40 9.90
C ARG A 82 -3.01 -0.87 8.95
N PHE A 83 -2.64 -1.43 7.81
CA PHE A 83 -3.57 -1.86 6.77
C PHE A 83 -3.25 -3.25 6.26
N SER A 84 -4.25 -3.92 5.75
CA SER A 84 -4.13 -5.12 4.93
C SER A 84 -4.51 -4.80 3.49
N TRP A 85 -3.85 -5.48 2.56
CA TRP A 85 -4.06 -5.36 1.13
C TRP A 85 -4.15 -6.74 0.50
N LYS A 86 -5.15 -6.90 -0.37
CA LYS A 86 -5.35 -8.08 -1.20
C LYS A 86 -5.36 -7.70 -2.66
N ALA A 87 -4.68 -8.48 -3.49
CA ALA A 87 -4.72 -8.36 -4.93
C ALA A 87 -5.03 -9.72 -5.55
N ARG A 88 -5.91 -9.75 -6.55
CA ARG A 88 -6.30 -10.96 -7.27
C ARG A 88 -6.44 -10.68 -8.77
N ASN A 89 -6.38 -11.73 -9.58
CA ASN A 89 -6.49 -11.67 -11.04
C ASN A 89 -5.43 -10.75 -11.70
N CYS A 90 -4.26 -10.62 -11.07
CA CYS A 90 -3.14 -9.89 -11.64
C CYS A 90 -2.37 -10.80 -12.60
N SER A 91 -2.02 -10.33 -13.80
CA SER A 91 -1.08 -11.03 -14.70
C SER A 91 0.38 -10.73 -14.36
N ALA A 92 0.62 -9.61 -13.71
CA ALA A 92 1.92 -9.25 -13.15
C ALA A 92 1.73 -8.43 -11.87
N PHE A 93 2.66 -8.56 -10.94
CA PHE A 93 2.67 -7.83 -9.68
C PHE A 93 4.05 -7.19 -9.50
N PHE A 94 4.12 -5.86 -9.53
CA PHE A 94 5.37 -5.10 -9.47
C PHE A 94 6.45 -5.55 -10.46
N GLY A 95 6.03 -5.89 -11.70
CA GLY A 95 6.93 -6.41 -12.71
C GLY A 95 7.29 -7.90 -12.56
N LEU A 96 6.82 -8.57 -11.51
CA LEU A 96 6.97 -10.02 -11.35
C LEU A 96 5.76 -10.74 -11.97
N PRO A 97 5.96 -11.81 -12.75
CA PRO A 97 4.86 -12.57 -13.35
C PRO A 97 4.04 -13.26 -12.25
N VAL A 98 2.73 -13.27 -12.43
CA VAL A 98 1.79 -14.03 -11.59
C VAL A 98 1.26 -15.20 -12.39
N GLU A 99 1.53 -16.42 -11.95
CA GLU A 99 1.04 -17.63 -12.60
C GLU A 99 -0.27 -18.09 -11.95
N GLY A 100 -1.27 -18.33 -12.81
CA GLY A 100 -2.59 -18.82 -12.38
C GLY A 100 -3.42 -17.78 -11.63
N GLU A 101 -4.55 -18.23 -11.11
CA GLU A 101 -5.42 -17.43 -10.24
C GLU A 101 -4.89 -17.47 -8.81
N ARG A 102 -4.17 -16.44 -8.42
CA ARG A 102 -3.66 -16.28 -7.05
C ARG A 102 -4.24 -15.03 -6.40
N GLU A 103 -4.61 -15.16 -5.15
CA GLU A 103 -4.80 -14.01 -4.27
C GLU A 103 -3.48 -13.76 -3.54
N ILE A 104 -2.97 -12.54 -3.66
CA ILE A 104 -1.77 -12.08 -2.95
C ILE A 104 -2.27 -11.22 -1.79
N VAL A 105 -1.80 -11.52 -0.60
CA VAL A 105 -2.15 -10.80 0.62
C VAL A 105 -0.88 -10.22 1.23
N THR A 106 -0.91 -8.94 1.57
CA THR A 106 0.15 -8.33 2.36
C THR A 106 -0.42 -7.34 3.36
N ASN A 107 0.40 -6.88 4.24
CA ASN A 107 0.06 -5.84 5.20
C ASN A 107 1.13 -4.75 5.18
N GLY A 108 0.80 -3.63 5.75
CA GLY A 108 1.72 -2.52 5.82
C GLY A 108 1.32 -1.50 6.87
N ILE A 109 2.17 -0.51 6.98
CA ILE A 109 1.95 0.65 7.83
C ILE A 109 2.14 1.88 6.97
N THR A 110 1.23 2.83 7.08
CA THR A 110 1.43 4.17 6.53
C THR A 110 1.33 5.21 7.65
N TYR A 111 2.21 6.19 7.57
CA TYR A 111 2.25 7.35 8.46
C TYR A 111 1.81 8.59 7.71
N HIS A 112 0.86 9.31 8.28
CA HIS A 112 0.34 10.56 7.72
C HIS A 112 0.65 11.77 8.59
N ILE A 113 0.92 12.90 7.93
CA ILE A 113 0.79 14.24 8.52
C ILE A 113 -0.35 14.94 7.77
N TYR A 114 -1.24 15.56 8.53
CA TYR A 114 -2.40 16.25 7.99
C TYR A 114 -2.26 17.78 8.09
N ARG A 115 -2.77 18.49 7.09
CA ARG A 115 -2.97 19.94 7.08
C ARG A 115 -4.34 20.27 6.52
N ASN A 116 -5.13 21.04 7.26
CA ASN A 116 -6.48 21.44 6.84
C ASN A 116 -7.36 20.28 6.37
N GLY A 117 -7.28 19.14 7.07
CA GLY A 117 -8.05 17.96 6.73
C GLY A 117 -7.57 17.18 5.50
N LYS A 118 -6.38 17.46 4.98
CA LYS A 118 -5.75 16.79 3.84
C LYS A 118 -4.42 16.16 4.24
N ILE A 119 -4.02 15.12 3.50
CA ILE A 119 -2.72 14.48 3.66
C ILE A 119 -1.66 15.40 3.08
N ALA A 120 -0.77 15.92 3.94
CA ALA A 120 0.36 16.74 3.54
C ALA A 120 1.65 15.92 3.48
N ARG A 121 1.70 14.79 4.16
CA ARG A 121 2.79 13.81 4.06
C ARG A 121 2.24 12.41 4.24
N GLU A 122 2.75 11.49 3.45
CA GLU A 122 2.55 10.06 3.62
C GLU A 122 3.86 9.31 3.46
N ILE A 123 4.10 8.34 4.36
CA ILE A 123 5.21 7.40 4.27
C ILE A 123 4.64 6.00 4.39
N VAL A 124 4.87 5.18 3.37
CA VAL A 124 4.34 3.82 3.27
C VAL A 124 5.45 2.79 3.43
N HIS A 125 5.17 1.75 4.19
CA HIS A 125 5.94 0.52 4.24
C HIS A 125 4.98 -0.67 4.17
N SER A 126 5.32 -1.67 3.37
CA SER A 126 4.56 -2.92 3.27
C SER A 126 5.50 -4.12 3.19
N ASP A 127 4.99 -5.30 3.55
CA ASP A 127 5.77 -6.54 3.55
C ASP A 127 5.88 -7.10 2.12
N GLN A 128 6.93 -6.69 1.41
CA GLN A 128 7.21 -7.16 0.05
C GLN A 128 7.86 -8.53 0.01
N ILE A 129 8.56 -8.93 1.07
CA ILE A 129 9.14 -10.28 1.15
C ILE A 129 8.03 -11.32 1.12
N HIS A 130 6.99 -11.10 1.90
CA HIS A 130 5.82 -11.98 1.91
C HIS A 130 5.10 -12.04 0.55
N VAL A 131 5.02 -10.93 -0.17
CA VAL A 131 4.49 -10.88 -1.54
C VAL A 131 5.32 -11.75 -2.47
N VAL A 132 6.64 -11.58 -2.47
CA VAL A 132 7.56 -12.32 -3.34
C VAL A 132 7.50 -13.82 -3.06
N GLN A 133 7.39 -14.23 -1.79
CA GLN A 133 7.20 -15.63 -1.40
C GLN A 133 5.89 -16.20 -1.94
N GLN A 134 4.77 -15.45 -1.86
CA GLN A 134 3.49 -15.88 -2.40
C GLN A 134 3.51 -16.03 -3.92
N LEU A 135 4.37 -15.28 -4.61
CA LEU A 135 4.61 -15.43 -6.06
C LEU A 135 5.46 -16.65 -6.40
N GLY A 136 5.97 -17.38 -5.40
CA GLY A 136 6.76 -18.60 -5.58
C GLY A 136 8.25 -18.37 -5.80
N PHE A 137 8.75 -17.17 -5.56
CA PHE A 137 10.20 -16.93 -5.60
C PHE A 137 10.86 -17.43 -4.33
N PRO A 138 12.06 -18.05 -4.44
CA PRO A 138 12.75 -18.66 -3.30
C PRO A 138 13.43 -17.59 -2.43
N VAL A 139 12.64 -16.94 -1.59
CA VAL A 139 13.14 -16.03 -0.55
C VAL A 139 12.96 -16.69 0.79
N GLU A 140 14.08 -17.02 1.45
CA GLU A 140 14.12 -17.63 2.77
C GLU A 140 14.50 -16.57 3.82
N ILE A 141 13.75 -16.54 4.92
CA ILE A 141 14.11 -15.75 6.09
C ILE A 141 14.81 -16.66 7.08
N VAL A 142 16.09 -16.38 7.35
CA VAL A 142 16.86 -17.14 8.33
C VAL A 142 16.49 -16.69 9.73
N HIS A 143 15.88 -17.57 10.50
CA HIS A 143 15.49 -17.35 11.89
C HIS A 143 16.66 -17.66 12.82
N PHE A 144 17.69 -16.83 12.80
CA PHE A 144 18.92 -17.06 13.58
C PHE A 144 18.68 -17.15 15.10
N TRP A 145 17.61 -16.55 15.61
CA TRP A 145 17.21 -16.62 17.01
C TRP A 145 16.65 -17.99 17.42
N ASP A 146 16.29 -18.84 16.46
CA ASP A 146 15.87 -20.22 16.69
C ASP A 146 17.07 -21.19 16.63
N ASP A 147 18.25 -20.72 16.24
CA ASP A 147 19.50 -21.51 16.22
C ASP A 147 20.10 -21.53 17.64
N PRO A 148 20.14 -22.69 18.32
CA PRO A 148 20.67 -22.82 19.68
C PRO A 148 22.19 -22.55 19.78
N THR A 149 22.89 -22.45 18.67
CA THR A 149 24.34 -22.17 18.62
C THR A 149 24.63 -20.68 18.37
N PHE A 150 23.60 -19.87 18.07
CA PHE A 150 23.78 -18.46 17.78
C PHE A 150 24.12 -17.69 19.06
N GLY A 151 25.27 -16.99 19.08
CA GLY A 151 25.68 -16.15 20.20
C GLY A 151 26.35 -16.89 21.38
N THR A 152 26.74 -18.17 21.19
CA THR A 152 27.54 -18.96 22.17
C THR A 152 29.04 -18.79 21.97
#